data_1d1f029d9b45b9f1cb4f857e07189a0f
#
_entry.id   1d1f029d9b45b9f1cb4f857e07189a0f
#
_cell.length_a   1.000
_cell.length_b   1.000
_cell.length_c   1.000
_cell.angle_alpha   90.00
_cell.angle_beta   90.00
_cell.angle_gamma   90.00
#
_symmetry.space_group_name_H-M   'P 1'
#
loop_
_entity.id
_entity.type
_entity.pdbx_description
1 polymer ?
#
loop_
_entity_poly.entity_id
_entity_poly.type
_entity_poly.pdbx_seq_one_letter_code
_entity_poly.pdbx_strand_id
1 'polypeptide(L)'
;MDIRRRIKVKRFWIFGILLGICVTAVSLYYFFRAEKKEAENRMVETVNYVKVQCSTYTHYNEASESKSLLRAIESARQMSTNIDMETENGGRLSQEFLKENLQTLWVDGILVLDAEGKTVCKYSMDEALTNEITDYLQKDIIMDFTGYEERSYSERIDREDGSRIDIAACARKDAPGMVAIYYYTSSEFVRNYTLTIQNLLNGYSTQKDGTIIVADKGTIVASNDESLLGQDTAGNQVVQAMKEHTDSQHIFHLKNEGTRCYGIMLKQRDYYIYAYLPDTEVFRNLPLSVTAVSYTHLRAHET
;
A
#
# COMPACT_ATOMS: atom_id res chain seq x y z
N MET A 1 -31.53 42.42 -63.76
CA MET A 1 -31.77 42.48 -62.28
C MET A 1 -31.28 41.27 -61.49
N ASP A 2 -30.47 40.39 -62.09
CA ASP A 2 -30.23 39.06 -61.50
C ASP A 2 -28.85 38.84 -60.84
N ILE A 3 -27.83 39.54 -61.27
CA ILE A 3 -26.43 39.28 -60.82
C ILE A 3 -26.21 39.77 -59.36
N ARG A 4 -26.77 40.95 -59.01
CA ARG A 4 -26.64 41.50 -57.63
C ARG A 4 -27.36 40.64 -56.58
N ARG A 5 -28.46 39.99 -56.99
CA ARG A 5 -29.25 39.10 -56.11
C ARG A 5 -28.48 37.78 -55.87
N ARG A 6 -27.86 37.21 -56.88
CA ARG A 6 -27.02 36.01 -56.77
C ARG A 6 -25.78 36.25 -55.92
N ILE A 7 -25.15 37.40 -56.00
CA ILE A 7 -23.99 37.75 -55.16
C ILE A 7 -24.40 37.93 -53.69
N LYS A 8 -25.55 38.53 -53.38
CA LYS A 8 -26.06 38.65 -52.00
C LYS A 8 -26.40 37.29 -51.42
N VAL A 9 -27.02 36.39 -52.16
CA VAL A 9 -27.34 35.02 -51.74
C VAL A 9 -26.06 34.23 -51.47
N LYS A 10 -25.06 34.29 -52.37
CA LYS A 10 -23.77 33.62 -52.14
C LYS A 10 -23.05 34.13 -50.89
N ARG A 11 -23.07 35.44 -50.65
CA ARG A 11 -22.47 36.04 -49.44
C ARG A 11 -23.21 35.60 -48.16
N PHE A 12 -24.52 35.47 -48.20
CA PHE A 12 -25.31 34.97 -47.07
C PHE A 12 -24.99 33.52 -46.75
N TRP A 13 -24.87 32.67 -47.77
CA TRP A 13 -24.45 31.26 -47.58
C TRP A 13 -23.04 31.13 -47.03
N ILE A 14 -22.10 31.93 -47.52
CA ILE A 14 -20.71 31.93 -47.02
C ILE A 14 -20.70 32.37 -45.55
N PHE A 15 -21.46 33.39 -45.20
CA PHE A 15 -21.57 33.86 -43.81
C PHE A 15 -22.21 32.79 -42.89
N GLY A 16 -23.25 32.12 -43.36
CA GLY A 16 -23.85 31.00 -42.61
C GLY A 16 -22.89 29.82 -42.37
N ILE A 17 -22.11 29.44 -43.39
CA ILE A 17 -21.09 28.40 -43.27
C ILE A 17 -19.99 28.82 -42.30
N LEU A 18 -19.48 30.05 -42.37
CA LEU A 18 -18.47 30.58 -41.45
C LEU A 18 -18.98 30.61 -40.01
N LEU A 19 -20.22 31.05 -39.80
CA LEU A 19 -20.87 31.06 -38.49
C LEU A 19 -21.00 29.63 -37.94
N GLY A 20 -21.42 28.67 -38.77
CA GLY A 20 -21.50 27.27 -38.41
C GLY A 20 -20.14 26.69 -37.99
N ILE A 21 -19.09 26.98 -38.76
CA ILE A 21 -17.72 26.57 -38.40
C ILE A 21 -17.28 27.18 -37.06
N CYS A 22 -17.55 28.49 -36.84
CA CYS A 22 -17.23 29.15 -35.57
C CYS A 22 -17.95 28.51 -34.37
N VAL A 23 -19.26 28.26 -34.51
CA VAL A 23 -20.05 27.61 -33.45
C VAL A 23 -19.50 26.20 -33.17
N THR A 24 -19.23 25.43 -34.19
CA THR A 24 -18.65 24.09 -34.04
C THR A 24 -17.29 24.13 -33.35
N ALA A 25 -16.40 25.04 -33.74
CA ALA A 25 -15.07 25.19 -33.14
C ALA A 25 -15.16 25.62 -31.65
N VAL A 26 -16.05 26.53 -31.33
CA VAL A 26 -16.29 26.96 -29.93
C VAL A 26 -16.87 25.81 -29.12
N SER A 27 -17.83 25.07 -29.64
CA SER A 27 -18.39 23.89 -28.97
C SER A 27 -17.33 22.81 -28.72
N LEU A 28 -16.51 22.50 -29.73
CA LEU A 28 -15.38 21.57 -29.62
C LEU A 28 -14.42 22.00 -28.50
N TYR A 29 -14.08 23.28 -28.45
CA TYR A 29 -13.19 23.79 -27.40
C TYR A 29 -13.80 23.60 -26.01
N TYR A 30 -15.09 23.89 -25.82
CA TYR A 30 -15.75 23.69 -24.54
C TYR A 30 -15.85 22.21 -24.15
N PHE A 31 -16.19 21.31 -25.09
CA PHE A 31 -16.23 19.87 -24.82
C PHE A 31 -14.86 19.33 -24.47
N PHE A 32 -13.83 19.69 -25.23
CA PHE A 32 -12.45 19.29 -24.93
C PHE A 32 -12.03 19.72 -23.53
N ARG A 33 -12.34 20.96 -23.15
CA ARG A 33 -12.06 21.48 -21.81
C ARG A 33 -12.86 20.76 -20.72
N ALA A 34 -14.11 20.44 -20.98
CA ALA A 34 -14.97 19.72 -20.05
C ALA A 34 -14.50 18.29 -19.81
N GLU A 35 -14.20 17.52 -20.87
CA GLU A 35 -13.68 16.16 -20.79
C GLU A 35 -12.33 16.11 -20.03
N LYS A 36 -11.42 17.05 -20.35
CA LYS A 36 -10.16 17.18 -19.62
C LYS A 36 -10.40 17.44 -18.13
N LYS A 37 -11.30 18.35 -17.79
CA LYS A 37 -11.62 18.70 -16.39
C LYS A 37 -12.28 17.54 -15.65
N GLU A 38 -13.14 16.80 -16.32
CA GLU A 38 -13.77 15.61 -15.76
C GLU A 38 -12.72 14.50 -15.50
N ALA A 39 -11.81 14.24 -16.45
CA ALA A 39 -10.72 13.30 -16.27
C ALA A 39 -9.80 13.73 -15.10
N GLU A 40 -9.45 15.03 -15.03
CA GLU A 40 -8.69 15.58 -13.91
C GLU A 40 -9.37 15.31 -12.57
N ASN A 41 -10.66 15.64 -12.45
CA ASN A 41 -11.42 15.42 -11.22
C ASN A 41 -11.44 13.93 -10.82
N ARG A 42 -11.71 13.03 -11.78
CA ARG A 42 -11.70 11.57 -11.52
C ARG A 42 -10.32 11.07 -11.06
N MET A 43 -9.25 11.50 -11.73
CA MET A 43 -7.89 11.09 -11.36
C MET A 43 -7.50 11.62 -9.97
N VAL A 44 -7.81 12.89 -9.68
CA VAL A 44 -7.58 13.49 -8.35
C VAL A 44 -8.37 12.73 -7.27
N GLU A 45 -9.62 12.41 -7.54
CA GLU A 45 -10.49 11.66 -6.61
C GLU A 45 -9.94 10.24 -6.36
N THR A 46 -9.53 9.56 -7.44
CA THR A 46 -8.94 8.21 -7.37
C THR A 46 -7.66 8.21 -6.55
N VAL A 47 -6.70 9.10 -6.83
CA VAL A 47 -5.43 9.11 -6.08
C VAL A 47 -5.62 9.54 -4.63
N ASN A 48 -6.55 10.46 -4.35
CA ASN A 48 -6.90 10.83 -2.98
C ASN A 48 -7.56 9.67 -2.22
N TYR A 49 -8.43 8.91 -2.86
CA TYR A 49 -9.01 7.71 -2.27
C TYR A 49 -7.92 6.68 -1.95
N VAL A 50 -7.04 6.36 -2.91
CA VAL A 50 -5.92 5.45 -2.70
C VAL A 50 -5.00 5.94 -1.59
N LYS A 51 -4.73 7.26 -1.52
CA LYS A 51 -3.97 7.89 -0.44
C LYS A 51 -4.57 7.60 0.94
N VAL A 52 -5.89 7.78 1.08
CA VAL A 52 -6.60 7.48 2.34
C VAL A 52 -6.51 6.00 2.67
N GLN A 53 -6.67 5.13 1.66
CA GLN A 53 -6.57 3.68 1.87
C GLN A 53 -5.15 3.25 2.29
N CYS A 54 -4.10 3.79 1.68
CA CYS A 54 -2.72 3.55 2.11
C CYS A 54 -2.50 3.97 3.57
N SER A 55 -3.04 5.12 3.98
CA SER A 55 -2.98 5.57 5.37
C SER A 55 -3.72 4.60 6.31
N THR A 56 -4.92 4.18 5.93
CA THR A 56 -5.71 3.21 6.72
C THR A 56 -4.98 1.88 6.85
N TYR A 57 -4.38 1.39 5.76
CA TYR A 57 -3.58 0.18 5.75
C TYR A 57 -2.38 0.28 6.71
N THR A 58 -1.63 1.39 6.64
CA THR A 58 -0.49 1.62 7.52
C THR A 58 -0.92 1.60 8.99
N HIS A 59 -1.97 2.33 9.35
CA HIS A 59 -2.49 2.35 10.72
C HIS A 59 -3.00 0.98 11.18
N TYR A 60 -3.65 0.22 10.30
CA TYR A 60 -4.10 -1.13 10.63
C TYR A 60 -2.91 -2.06 10.92
N ASN A 61 -1.86 -2.01 10.10
CA ASN A 61 -0.67 -2.82 10.30
C ASN A 61 0.09 -2.43 11.57
N GLU A 62 0.30 -1.13 11.82
CA GLU A 62 0.91 -0.61 13.04
C GLU A 62 0.13 -1.06 14.30
N ALA A 63 -1.20 -0.98 14.26
CA ALA A 63 -2.05 -1.41 15.37
C ALA A 63 -2.02 -2.94 15.57
N SER A 64 -2.04 -3.71 14.48
CA SER A 64 -1.95 -5.18 14.52
C SER A 64 -0.61 -5.64 15.07
N GLU A 65 0.48 -5.02 14.64
CA GLU A 65 1.82 -5.27 15.15
C GLU A 65 1.92 -4.96 16.65
N SER A 66 1.51 -3.76 17.06
CA SER A 66 1.53 -3.33 18.46
C SER A 66 0.72 -4.29 19.34
N LYS A 67 -0.45 -4.73 18.88
CA LYS A 67 -1.28 -5.70 19.61
C LYS A 67 -0.58 -7.05 19.77
N SER A 68 0.07 -7.55 18.72
CA SER A 68 0.80 -8.82 18.74
C SER A 68 2.02 -8.73 19.70
N LEU A 69 2.79 -7.65 19.62
CA LEU A 69 3.95 -7.42 20.47
C LEU A 69 3.56 -7.24 21.95
N LEU A 70 2.47 -6.53 22.24
CA LEU A 70 1.95 -6.43 23.61
C LEU A 70 1.54 -7.79 24.17
N ARG A 71 0.87 -8.62 23.36
CA ARG A 71 0.54 -10.00 23.75
C ARG A 71 1.81 -10.82 24.03
N ALA A 72 2.85 -10.65 23.20
CA ALA A 72 4.13 -11.32 23.41
C ALA A 72 4.78 -10.89 24.73
N ILE A 73 4.80 -9.58 25.05
CA ILE A 73 5.31 -9.06 26.33
C ILE A 73 4.55 -9.66 27.52
N GLU A 74 3.23 -9.69 27.46
CA GLU A 74 2.41 -10.26 28.52
C GLU A 74 2.67 -11.74 28.70
N SER A 75 2.81 -12.51 27.61
CA SER A 75 3.15 -13.93 27.66
C SER A 75 4.55 -14.17 28.22
N ALA A 76 5.54 -13.34 27.89
CA ALA A 76 6.89 -13.41 28.48
C ALA A 76 6.86 -13.16 29.99
N ARG A 77 6.16 -12.14 30.43
CA ARG A 77 6.00 -11.81 31.86
C ARG A 77 5.26 -12.90 32.62
N GLN A 78 4.20 -13.47 32.03
CA GLN A 78 3.48 -14.58 32.63
C GLN A 78 4.38 -15.81 32.75
N MET A 79 5.18 -16.10 31.70
CA MET A 79 6.14 -17.21 31.72
C MET A 79 7.20 -17.01 32.83
N SER A 80 7.75 -15.79 33.01
CA SER A 80 8.67 -15.47 34.08
C SER A 80 8.03 -15.72 35.46
N THR A 81 6.75 -15.33 35.62
CA THR A 81 6.00 -15.60 36.86
C THR A 81 5.75 -17.10 37.08
N ASN A 82 5.44 -17.85 36.04
CA ASN A 82 5.23 -19.29 36.13
C ASN A 82 6.51 -20.03 36.53
N ILE A 83 7.67 -19.60 36.02
CA ILE A 83 8.99 -20.13 36.39
C ILE A 83 9.27 -19.86 37.87
N ASP A 84 9.03 -18.65 38.33
CA ASP A 84 9.21 -18.25 39.75
C ASP A 84 8.38 -19.12 40.68
N MET A 85 7.08 -19.26 40.39
CA MET A 85 6.17 -20.12 41.16
C MET A 85 6.59 -21.60 41.15
N GLU A 86 7.05 -22.12 40.01
CA GLU A 86 7.52 -23.51 39.91
C GLU A 86 8.76 -23.72 40.79
N THR A 87 9.70 -22.78 40.74
CA THR A 87 10.94 -22.84 41.51
C THR A 87 10.69 -22.68 43.02
N GLU A 88 9.79 -21.75 43.44
CA GLU A 88 9.38 -21.60 44.85
C GLU A 88 8.72 -22.86 45.41
N ASN A 89 7.97 -23.60 44.59
CA ASN A 89 7.34 -24.84 44.97
C ASN A 89 8.30 -26.05 44.96
N GLY A 90 9.58 -25.82 44.70
CA GLY A 90 10.61 -26.86 44.65
C GLY A 90 10.63 -27.68 43.36
N GLY A 91 9.90 -27.20 42.35
CA GLY A 91 9.95 -27.76 40.99
C GLY A 91 11.25 -27.41 40.24
N ARG A 92 11.42 -27.97 39.10
CA ARG A 92 12.62 -27.75 38.25
C ARG A 92 12.22 -27.25 36.87
N LEU A 93 12.95 -26.29 36.38
CA LEU A 93 12.83 -25.85 34.98
C LEU A 93 13.20 -27.03 34.05
N SER A 94 12.19 -27.57 33.37
CA SER A 94 12.32 -28.73 32.49
C SER A 94 11.65 -28.47 31.14
N GLN A 95 12.00 -29.25 30.12
CA GLN A 95 11.35 -29.17 28.83
C GLN A 95 9.85 -29.49 28.90
N GLU A 96 9.43 -30.38 29.78
CA GLU A 96 8.02 -30.74 30.01
C GLU A 96 7.25 -29.53 30.55
N PHE A 97 7.80 -28.83 31.56
CA PHE A 97 7.24 -27.61 32.09
C PHE A 97 7.12 -26.51 31.02
N LEU A 98 8.17 -26.31 30.18
CA LEU A 98 8.09 -25.35 29.08
C LEU A 98 7.04 -25.74 28.05
N LYS A 99 6.90 -27.02 27.74
CA LYS A 99 5.89 -27.53 26.81
C LYS A 99 4.45 -27.24 27.26
N GLU A 100 4.15 -27.50 28.54
CA GLU A 100 2.83 -27.20 29.13
C GLU A 100 2.54 -25.69 29.09
N ASN A 101 3.53 -24.87 29.42
CA ASN A 101 3.38 -23.43 29.36
C ASN A 101 3.26 -22.91 27.92
N LEU A 102 3.98 -23.46 26.97
CA LEU A 102 3.86 -23.12 25.54
C LEU A 102 2.42 -23.31 25.06
N GLN A 103 1.79 -24.44 25.41
CA GLN A 103 0.41 -24.71 25.06
C GLN A 103 -0.58 -23.77 25.77
N THR A 104 -0.35 -23.47 27.03
CA THR A 104 -1.22 -22.60 27.84
C THR A 104 -1.15 -21.15 27.38
N LEU A 105 0.05 -20.65 27.04
CA LEU A 105 0.28 -19.27 26.59
C LEU A 105 0.04 -19.10 25.09
N TRP A 106 -0.17 -20.19 24.35
CA TRP A 106 -0.38 -20.19 22.88
C TRP A 106 0.78 -19.48 22.16
N VAL A 107 2.01 -19.82 22.53
CA VAL A 107 3.25 -19.33 21.91
C VAL A 107 3.92 -20.44 21.12
N ASP A 108 4.79 -20.10 20.15
CA ASP A 108 5.46 -21.08 19.30
C ASP A 108 6.82 -21.52 19.86
N GLY A 109 7.40 -20.72 20.76
CA GLY A 109 8.61 -21.09 21.46
C GLY A 109 8.88 -20.29 22.72
N ILE A 110 9.61 -20.91 23.64
CA ILE A 110 10.05 -20.36 24.91
C ILE A 110 11.54 -20.64 25.08
N LEU A 111 12.29 -19.58 25.43
CA LEU A 111 13.72 -19.66 25.76
C LEU A 111 13.94 -19.07 27.14
N VAL A 112 14.75 -19.76 27.92
CA VAL A 112 15.19 -19.28 29.23
C VAL A 112 16.70 -19.18 29.22
N LEU A 113 17.21 -17.99 29.50
CA LEU A 113 18.64 -17.67 29.49
C LEU A 113 19.10 -17.30 30.89
N ASP A 114 20.39 -17.55 31.19
CA ASP A 114 21.06 -17.06 32.40
C ASP A 114 21.54 -15.59 32.20
N ALA A 115 22.22 -15.08 33.21
CA ALA A 115 22.78 -13.73 33.22
C ALA A 115 23.84 -13.49 32.15
N GLU A 116 24.51 -14.55 31.69
CA GLU A 116 25.52 -14.52 30.64
C GLU A 116 24.92 -14.73 29.24
N GLY A 117 23.59 -14.87 29.14
CA GLY A 117 22.87 -15.09 27.88
C GLY A 117 22.94 -16.54 27.38
N LYS A 118 23.41 -17.47 28.19
CA LYS A 118 23.47 -18.88 27.85
C LYS A 118 22.10 -19.54 28.06
N THR A 119 21.70 -20.39 27.14
CA THR A 119 20.44 -21.13 27.22
C THR A 119 20.44 -22.09 28.41
N VAL A 120 19.56 -21.87 29.35
CA VAL A 120 19.29 -22.75 30.52
C VAL A 120 18.32 -23.86 30.12
N CYS A 121 17.22 -23.46 29.50
CA CYS A 121 16.18 -24.36 28.97
C CYS A 121 15.47 -23.73 27.79
N LYS A 122 15.03 -24.54 26.84
CA LYS A 122 14.22 -24.08 25.70
C LYS A 122 13.25 -25.15 25.26
N TYR A 123 12.13 -24.73 24.72
CA TYR A 123 11.18 -25.62 24.07
C TYR A 123 10.44 -24.87 22.96
N SER A 124 10.25 -25.55 21.83
CA SER A 124 9.49 -25.02 20.70
C SER A 124 8.99 -26.14 19.78
N MET A 125 8.12 -25.78 18.87
CA MET A 125 7.65 -26.67 17.80
C MET A 125 8.65 -26.74 16.64
N ASP A 126 9.50 -25.72 16.47
CA ASP A 126 10.55 -25.63 15.44
C ASP A 126 11.91 -25.31 16.09
N GLU A 127 12.77 -26.32 16.14
CA GLU A 127 14.10 -26.22 16.77
C GLU A 127 15.05 -25.30 15.96
N ALA A 128 14.97 -25.32 14.64
CA ALA A 128 15.82 -24.51 13.78
C ALA A 128 15.51 -23.02 13.97
N LEU A 129 14.24 -22.67 13.99
CA LEU A 129 13.77 -21.30 14.27
C LEU A 129 14.19 -20.85 15.68
N THR A 130 14.11 -21.74 16.67
CA THR A 130 14.53 -21.42 18.04
C THR A 130 16.01 -21.11 18.13
N ASN A 131 16.86 -21.83 17.40
CA ASN A 131 18.29 -21.57 17.37
C ASN A 131 18.59 -20.20 16.73
N GLU A 132 17.94 -19.87 15.62
CA GLU A 132 18.04 -18.56 14.97
C GLU A 132 17.68 -17.43 15.95
N ILE A 133 16.58 -17.58 16.68
CA ILE A 133 16.12 -16.58 17.68
C ILE A 133 17.10 -16.51 18.85
N THR A 134 17.64 -17.63 19.31
CA THR A 134 18.62 -17.64 20.39
C THR A 134 19.88 -16.85 20.01
N ASP A 135 20.37 -17.03 18.77
CA ASP A 135 21.53 -16.29 18.27
C ASP A 135 21.24 -14.80 18.14
N TYR A 136 20.03 -14.45 17.74
CA TYR A 136 19.57 -13.06 17.65
C TYR A 136 19.52 -12.41 19.05
N LEU A 137 18.91 -13.08 20.03
CA LEU A 137 18.76 -12.56 21.40
C LEU A 137 20.07 -12.40 22.15
N GLN A 138 21.14 -13.11 21.79
CA GLN A 138 22.46 -12.97 22.42
C GLN A 138 23.24 -11.75 21.95
N LYS A 139 22.76 -11.07 20.90
CA LYS A 139 23.43 -9.87 20.35
C LYS A 139 23.05 -8.58 21.09
N ASP A 140 23.82 -8.26 22.08
CA ASP A 140 24.13 -6.93 22.67
C ASP A 140 23.06 -6.13 23.40
N ILE A 141 21.81 -6.07 22.93
CA ILE A 141 20.84 -5.10 23.46
C ILE A 141 19.99 -5.67 24.61
N ILE A 142 19.78 -6.97 24.62
CA ILE A 142 18.76 -7.62 25.45
C ILE A 142 19.30 -7.97 26.84
N MET A 143 20.58 -8.22 26.95
CA MET A 143 21.22 -8.57 28.23
C MET A 143 21.24 -7.41 29.23
N ASP A 144 21.11 -6.17 28.78
CA ASP A 144 20.98 -4.98 29.65
C ASP A 144 19.70 -4.99 30.50
N PHE A 145 18.72 -5.85 30.16
CA PHE A 145 17.46 -5.95 30.91
C PHE A 145 17.49 -6.90 32.10
N THR A 146 18.48 -7.76 32.22
CA THR A 146 18.56 -8.80 33.27
C THR A 146 18.52 -8.24 34.70
N GLY A 147 18.87 -6.95 34.89
CA GLY A 147 18.81 -6.28 36.17
C GLY A 147 17.55 -5.42 36.40
N TYR A 148 16.58 -5.42 35.48
CA TYR A 148 15.42 -4.55 35.52
C TYR A 148 14.12 -5.31 35.30
N GLU A 149 13.48 -5.78 36.36
CA GLU A 149 12.25 -6.59 36.29
C GLU A 149 11.10 -5.91 35.54
N GLU A 150 11.04 -4.57 35.57
CA GLU A 150 9.97 -3.81 34.93
C GLU A 150 10.16 -3.66 33.39
N ARG A 151 11.36 -3.89 32.89
CA ARG A 151 11.67 -3.72 31.49
C ARG A 151 11.30 -4.98 30.71
N SER A 152 10.84 -4.75 29.50
CA SER A 152 10.61 -5.81 28.52
C SER A 152 11.03 -5.32 27.15
N TYR A 153 11.52 -6.24 26.36
CA TYR A 153 11.87 -6.05 24.96
C TYR A 153 10.81 -6.69 24.09
N SER A 154 10.50 -6.09 22.94
CA SER A 154 9.70 -6.73 21.91
C SER A 154 10.04 -6.20 20.54
N GLU A 155 10.04 -7.07 19.55
CA GLU A 155 10.35 -6.74 18.17
C GLU A 155 9.62 -7.67 17.21
N ARG A 156 9.27 -7.14 16.04
CA ARG A 156 8.82 -7.94 14.89
C ARG A 156 9.97 -8.09 13.91
N ILE A 157 10.24 -9.32 13.50
CA ILE A 157 11.19 -9.66 12.44
C ILE A 157 10.39 -10.11 11.22
N ASP A 158 10.44 -9.30 10.17
CA ASP A 158 9.94 -9.69 8.84
C ASP A 158 11.05 -10.45 8.11
N ARG A 159 10.78 -11.71 7.74
CA ARG A 159 11.76 -12.57 7.07
C ARG A 159 11.64 -12.45 5.55
N GLU A 160 12.72 -12.81 4.85
CA GLU A 160 12.78 -12.75 3.37
C GLU A 160 11.74 -13.64 2.68
N ASP A 161 11.34 -14.75 3.31
CA ASP A 161 10.31 -15.66 2.80
C ASP A 161 8.87 -15.10 2.99
N GLY A 162 8.74 -13.91 3.60
CA GLY A 162 7.46 -13.27 3.91
C GLY A 162 6.81 -13.76 5.20
N SER A 163 7.45 -14.68 5.96
CA SER A 163 7.00 -15.03 7.30
C SER A 163 7.38 -13.96 8.32
N ARG A 164 6.76 -13.99 9.50
CA ARG A 164 6.99 -13.02 10.57
C ARG A 164 7.23 -13.73 11.90
N ILE A 165 8.08 -13.11 12.71
CA ILE A 165 8.35 -13.55 14.07
C ILE A 165 8.15 -12.36 14.99
N ASP A 166 7.22 -12.46 15.93
CA ASP A 166 7.03 -11.50 17.01
C ASP A 166 7.69 -12.04 18.27
N ILE A 167 8.74 -11.37 18.73
CA ILE A 167 9.54 -11.77 19.88
C ILE A 167 9.27 -10.81 21.02
N ALA A 168 9.21 -11.35 22.26
CA ALA A 168 9.33 -10.55 23.46
C ALA A 168 10.20 -11.24 24.50
N ALA A 169 10.89 -10.44 25.28
CA ALA A 169 11.72 -10.90 26.39
C ALA A 169 11.57 -10.02 27.63
N CYS A 170 11.70 -10.61 28.81
CA CYS A 170 11.72 -9.91 30.09
C CYS A 170 12.69 -10.59 31.05
N ALA A 171 13.07 -9.89 32.12
CA ALA A 171 13.89 -10.46 33.19
C ALA A 171 13.17 -11.65 33.85
N ARG A 172 13.94 -12.64 34.27
CA ARG A 172 13.48 -13.73 35.13
C ARG A 172 13.27 -13.18 36.56
N LYS A 173 12.29 -13.74 37.25
CA LYS A 173 12.02 -13.41 38.67
C LYS A 173 12.74 -14.35 39.62
N ASP A 174 12.89 -15.61 39.24
CA ASP A 174 13.49 -16.67 40.05
C ASP A 174 15.03 -16.60 40.15
N ALA A 175 15.69 -16.06 39.14
CA ALA A 175 17.15 -15.99 39.03
C ALA A 175 17.58 -14.89 38.05
N PRO A 176 18.83 -14.39 38.11
CA PRO A 176 19.37 -13.50 37.09
C PRO A 176 19.33 -14.15 35.71
N GLY A 177 18.85 -13.42 34.72
CA GLY A 177 18.68 -13.90 33.38
C GLY A 177 17.40 -13.38 32.75
N MET A 178 16.98 -14.02 31.66
CA MET A 178 15.76 -13.61 30.97
C MET A 178 14.93 -14.76 30.44
N VAL A 179 13.66 -14.46 30.22
CA VAL A 179 12.71 -15.30 29.50
C VAL A 179 12.37 -14.61 28.20
N ALA A 180 12.50 -15.33 27.09
CA ALA A 180 12.02 -14.89 25.79
C ALA A 180 10.97 -15.86 25.27
N ILE A 181 9.97 -15.30 24.62
CA ILE A 181 8.96 -16.07 23.88
C ILE A 181 8.83 -15.52 22.47
N TYR A 182 8.28 -16.31 21.58
CA TYR A 182 7.98 -15.84 20.25
C TYR A 182 6.69 -16.46 19.67
N TYR A 183 6.10 -15.70 18.75
CA TYR A 183 5.04 -16.15 17.84
C TYR A 183 5.58 -16.20 16.43
N TYR A 184 5.30 -17.28 15.72
CA TYR A 184 5.61 -17.42 14.31
C TYR A 184 4.35 -17.31 13.47
N THR A 185 4.40 -16.47 12.45
CA THR A 185 3.33 -16.33 11.47
C THR A 185 3.87 -16.73 10.09
N SER A 186 3.33 -17.81 9.53
CA SER A 186 3.78 -18.31 8.23
C SER A 186 3.54 -17.31 7.10
N SER A 187 4.38 -17.34 6.07
CA SER A 187 4.24 -16.51 4.87
C SER A 187 2.89 -16.71 4.17
N GLU A 188 2.35 -17.92 4.21
CA GLU A 188 1.03 -18.22 3.68
C GLU A 188 -0.08 -17.49 4.45
N PHE A 189 -0.01 -17.50 5.79
CA PHE A 189 -0.96 -16.76 6.61
C PHE A 189 -0.85 -15.24 6.39
N VAL A 190 0.37 -14.71 6.37
CA VAL A 190 0.61 -13.29 6.08
C VAL A 190 -0.02 -12.90 4.75
N ARG A 191 0.21 -13.68 3.70
CA ARG A 191 -0.32 -13.41 2.36
C ARG A 191 -1.85 -13.48 2.29
N ASN A 192 -2.45 -14.45 2.95
CA ASN A 192 -3.89 -14.71 2.83
C ASN A 192 -4.75 -13.86 3.78
N TYR A 193 -4.22 -13.50 4.94
CA TYR A 193 -5.00 -12.85 6.00
C TYR A 193 -4.52 -11.45 6.37
N THR A 194 -3.35 -11.03 5.88
CA THR A 194 -2.92 -9.64 6.07
C THR A 194 -3.50 -8.79 4.96
N LEU A 195 -4.11 -7.67 5.33
CA LEU A 195 -4.58 -6.69 4.36
C LEU A 195 -3.38 -6.14 3.59
N THR A 196 -3.37 -6.34 2.27
CA THR A 196 -2.32 -5.80 1.39
C THR A 196 -2.82 -4.56 0.66
N ILE A 197 -1.91 -3.63 0.33
CA ILE A 197 -2.25 -2.44 -0.46
C ILE A 197 -2.80 -2.86 -1.83
N GLN A 198 -2.34 -3.98 -2.39
CA GLN A 198 -2.87 -4.53 -3.64
C GLN A 198 -4.37 -4.78 -3.58
N ASN A 199 -4.89 -5.30 -2.45
CA ASN A 199 -6.31 -5.55 -2.27
C ASN A 199 -7.16 -4.27 -2.31
N LEU A 200 -6.56 -3.12 -1.99
CA LEU A 200 -7.23 -1.82 -2.03
C LEU A 200 -7.50 -1.34 -3.46
N LEU A 201 -6.78 -1.88 -4.44
CA LEU A 201 -6.98 -1.57 -5.86
C LEU A 201 -7.93 -2.53 -6.57
N ASN A 202 -8.48 -3.52 -5.86
CA ASN A 202 -9.48 -4.42 -6.41
C ASN A 202 -10.73 -3.62 -6.83
N GLY A 203 -11.13 -3.79 -8.08
CA GLY A 203 -12.27 -3.07 -8.66
C GLY A 203 -11.91 -1.85 -9.52
N TYR A 204 -10.65 -1.40 -9.50
CA TYR A 204 -10.18 -0.40 -10.45
C TYR A 204 -9.79 -1.05 -11.78
N SER A 205 -10.23 -0.45 -12.88
CA SER A 205 -9.94 -0.93 -14.24
C SER A 205 -8.97 0.01 -14.95
N THR A 206 -7.90 -0.54 -15.56
CA THR A 206 -6.94 0.24 -16.35
C THR A 206 -7.59 1.01 -17.50
N GLN A 207 -8.68 0.47 -18.07
CA GLN A 207 -9.40 1.11 -19.16
C GLN A 207 -10.25 2.30 -18.69
N LYS A 208 -10.89 2.19 -17.53
CA LYS A 208 -11.83 3.20 -17.04
C LYS A 208 -11.17 4.22 -16.10
N ASP A 209 -10.35 3.73 -15.22
CA ASP A 209 -9.76 4.52 -14.12
C ASP A 209 -8.31 4.93 -14.41
N GLY A 210 -7.74 4.40 -15.52
CA GLY A 210 -6.33 4.53 -15.84
C GLY A 210 -5.47 3.53 -15.07
N THR A 211 -4.18 3.56 -15.33
CA THR A 211 -3.23 2.74 -14.58
C THR A 211 -2.87 3.45 -13.28
N ILE A 212 -3.09 2.75 -12.16
CA ILE A 212 -2.78 3.21 -10.80
C ILE A 212 -1.59 2.41 -10.30
N ILE A 213 -0.61 3.08 -9.74
CA ILE A 213 0.62 2.49 -9.19
C ILE A 213 0.81 3.03 -7.78
N VAL A 214 1.05 2.13 -6.82
CA VAL A 214 1.53 2.48 -5.48
C VAL A 214 2.93 1.91 -5.33
N ALA A 215 3.88 2.76 -5.01
CA ALA A 215 5.28 2.37 -4.80
C ALA A 215 5.73 2.66 -3.37
N ASP A 216 6.52 1.74 -2.81
CA ASP A 216 7.21 1.87 -1.53
C ASP A 216 8.70 1.58 -1.74
N LYS A 217 9.57 2.44 -1.21
CA LYS A 217 11.06 2.29 -1.24
C LYS A 217 11.62 1.91 -2.62
N GLY A 218 10.99 2.40 -3.69
CA GLY A 218 11.44 2.15 -5.06
C GLY A 218 10.82 0.93 -5.74
N THR A 219 10.00 0.14 -5.05
CA THR A 219 9.32 -1.04 -5.60
C THR A 219 7.83 -0.76 -5.77
N ILE A 220 7.22 -1.25 -6.85
CA ILE A 220 5.78 -1.19 -7.08
C ILE A 220 5.11 -2.27 -6.22
N VAL A 221 4.42 -1.85 -5.17
CA VAL A 221 3.78 -2.74 -4.18
C VAL A 221 2.30 -2.99 -4.48
N ALA A 222 1.68 -2.13 -5.29
CA ALA A 222 0.32 -2.35 -5.77
C ALA A 222 0.09 -1.67 -7.11
N SER A 223 -0.69 -2.30 -7.98
CA SER A 223 -1.17 -1.75 -9.24
C SER A 223 -2.44 -2.46 -9.70
N ASN A 224 -3.36 -1.75 -10.37
CA ASN A 224 -4.46 -2.37 -11.10
C ASN A 224 -4.03 -2.96 -12.46
N ASP A 225 -2.75 -2.80 -12.82
CA ASP A 225 -2.05 -3.55 -13.86
C ASP A 225 -1.09 -4.52 -13.18
N GLU A 226 -1.49 -5.78 -13.09
CA GLU A 226 -0.72 -6.84 -12.40
C GLU A 226 0.68 -7.04 -12.97
N SER A 227 0.89 -6.70 -14.25
CA SER A 227 2.21 -6.82 -14.89
C SER A 227 3.27 -5.92 -14.27
N LEU A 228 2.85 -4.87 -13.56
CA LEU A 228 3.74 -3.89 -12.92
C LEU A 228 4.15 -4.29 -11.49
N LEU A 229 3.49 -5.27 -10.89
CA LEU A 229 3.75 -5.66 -9.50
C LEU A 229 5.17 -6.18 -9.31
N GLY A 230 5.82 -5.71 -8.24
CA GLY A 230 7.18 -6.09 -7.89
C GLY A 230 8.29 -5.47 -8.74
N GLN A 231 7.94 -4.69 -9.77
CA GLN A 231 8.93 -4.01 -10.59
C GLN A 231 9.58 -2.84 -9.83
N ASP A 232 10.87 -2.59 -10.15
CA ASP A 232 11.57 -1.40 -9.70
C ASP A 232 11.05 -0.16 -10.44
N THR A 233 10.72 0.87 -9.66
CA THR A 233 10.27 2.15 -10.20
C THR A 233 11.32 2.84 -11.08
N ALA A 234 12.61 2.54 -10.90
CA ALA A 234 13.69 3.11 -11.72
C ALA A 234 13.61 2.66 -13.19
N GLY A 235 13.11 1.44 -13.44
CA GLY A 235 12.89 0.91 -14.80
C GLY A 235 11.60 1.41 -15.46
N ASN A 236 10.68 2.03 -14.71
CA ASN A 236 9.39 2.46 -15.25
C ASN A 236 9.45 3.91 -15.74
N GLN A 237 9.42 4.10 -17.06
CA GLN A 237 9.54 5.43 -17.70
C GLN A 237 8.45 6.41 -17.25
N VAL A 238 7.22 5.92 -17.05
CA VAL A 238 6.08 6.75 -16.62
C VAL A 238 6.29 7.25 -15.20
N VAL A 239 6.70 6.36 -14.29
CA VAL A 239 6.99 6.72 -12.89
C VAL A 239 8.16 7.71 -12.82
N GLN A 240 9.21 7.53 -13.63
CA GLN A 240 10.33 8.47 -13.66
C GLN A 240 9.90 9.86 -14.16
N ALA A 241 9.10 9.92 -15.23
CA ALA A 241 8.57 11.20 -15.73
C ALA A 241 7.66 11.89 -14.69
N MET A 242 6.93 11.13 -13.89
CA MET A 242 6.08 11.67 -12.84
C MET A 242 6.84 12.17 -11.61
N LYS A 243 8.00 11.58 -11.28
CA LYS A 243 8.83 12.02 -10.15
C LYS A 243 9.32 13.46 -10.25
N GLU A 244 9.40 14.00 -11.46
CA GLU A 244 9.76 15.40 -11.69
C GLU A 244 8.64 16.37 -11.27
N HIS A 245 7.41 15.87 -11.11
CA HIS A 245 6.21 16.63 -10.75
C HIS A 245 5.74 16.27 -9.35
N THR A 246 6.41 16.76 -8.34
CA THR A 246 6.07 16.45 -6.94
C THR A 246 4.76 17.08 -6.50
N ASP A 247 3.89 16.27 -5.90
CA ASP A 247 2.67 16.68 -5.17
C ASP A 247 1.70 17.59 -5.99
N SER A 248 1.51 17.25 -7.26
CA SER A 248 0.60 18.00 -8.13
C SER A 248 -0.85 17.69 -7.80
N GLN A 249 -1.63 18.75 -7.49
CA GLN A 249 -3.10 18.66 -7.42
C GLN A 249 -3.76 18.71 -8.82
N HIS A 250 -2.96 18.80 -9.87
CA HIS A 250 -3.40 18.92 -11.25
C HIS A 250 -2.73 17.87 -12.11
N ILE A 251 -3.46 17.41 -13.13
CA ILE A 251 -2.92 16.50 -14.12
C ILE A 251 -1.92 17.21 -15.03
N PHE A 252 -0.86 16.52 -15.37
CA PHE A 252 0.18 16.96 -16.30
C PHE A 252 0.34 15.99 -17.46
N HIS A 253 0.91 16.46 -18.57
CA HIS A 253 1.17 15.63 -19.75
C HIS A 253 2.44 14.81 -19.58
N LEU A 254 2.35 13.54 -19.98
CA LEU A 254 3.49 12.63 -20.06
C LEU A 254 3.37 11.72 -21.31
N LYS A 255 4.40 10.96 -21.58
CA LYS A 255 4.39 9.94 -22.64
C LYS A 255 4.66 8.56 -22.04
N ASN A 256 3.86 7.57 -22.43
CA ASN A 256 4.09 6.17 -22.15
C ASN A 256 4.22 5.43 -23.46
N GLU A 257 5.40 4.87 -23.76
CA GLU A 257 5.68 4.12 -25.01
C GLU A 257 5.19 4.84 -26.28
N GLY A 258 5.43 6.16 -26.35
CA GLY A 258 5.01 7.01 -27.47
C GLY A 258 3.56 7.49 -27.43
N THR A 259 2.70 6.93 -26.56
CA THR A 259 1.33 7.38 -26.35
C THR A 259 1.31 8.57 -25.40
N ARG A 260 0.54 9.60 -25.75
CA ARG A 260 0.31 10.74 -24.84
C ARG A 260 -0.62 10.31 -23.73
N CYS A 261 -0.25 10.69 -22.50
CA CYS A 261 -1.04 10.41 -21.30
C CYS A 261 -1.16 11.67 -20.47
N TYR A 262 -2.18 11.71 -19.63
CA TYR A 262 -2.25 12.59 -18.48
C TYR A 262 -1.90 11.80 -17.23
N GLY A 263 -1.09 12.38 -16.36
CA GLY A 263 -0.68 11.76 -15.11
C GLY A 263 -0.90 12.67 -13.91
N ILE A 264 -0.98 12.07 -12.75
CA ILE A 264 -1.01 12.73 -11.44
C ILE A 264 -0.20 11.89 -10.46
N MET A 265 0.48 12.55 -9.53
CA MET A 265 1.25 11.91 -8.48
C MET A 265 0.92 12.54 -7.14
N LEU A 266 0.79 11.70 -6.10
CA LEU A 266 0.70 12.12 -4.70
C LEU A 266 1.67 11.31 -3.84
N LYS A 267 2.19 11.95 -2.79
CA LYS A 267 2.99 11.30 -1.76
C LYS A 267 2.16 11.14 -0.48
N GLN A 268 2.24 9.96 0.14
CA GLN A 268 1.63 9.67 1.44
C GLN A 268 2.61 8.89 2.31
N ARG A 269 3.25 9.56 3.28
CA ARG A 269 4.32 8.98 4.11
C ARG A 269 5.41 8.36 3.23
N ASP A 270 5.57 7.03 3.28
CA ASP A 270 6.57 6.29 2.50
C ASP A 270 6.05 5.85 1.13
N TYR A 271 4.74 5.99 0.88
CA TYR A 271 4.13 5.60 -0.40
C TYR A 271 4.09 6.75 -1.40
N TYR A 272 4.39 6.41 -2.63
CA TYR A 272 4.20 7.25 -3.81
C TYR A 272 3.07 6.67 -4.64
N ILE A 273 2.03 7.45 -4.88
CA ILE A 273 0.84 7.06 -5.61
C ILE A 273 0.87 7.77 -6.95
N TYR A 274 0.84 7.01 -8.03
CA TYR A 274 0.82 7.49 -9.40
C TYR A 274 -0.46 7.00 -10.07
N ALA A 275 -1.06 7.87 -10.88
CA ALA A 275 -2.13 7.46 -11.79
C ALA A 275 -1.92 8.11 -13.14
N TYR A 276 -2.16 7.38 -14.23
CA TYR A 276 -2.09 7.93 -15.58
C TYR A 276 -3.15 7.33 -16.49
N LEU A 277 -3.61 8.16 -17.43
CA LEU A 277 -4.68 7.82 -18.36
C LEU A 277 -4.29 8.28 -19.78
N PRO A 278 -4.38 7.42 -20.81
CA PRO A 278 -4.13 7.81 -22.20
C PRO A 278 -5.08 8.91 -22.68
N ASP A 279 -4.60 9.80 -23.55
CA ASP A 279 -5.42 10.86 -24.18
C ASP A 279 -6.67 10.28 -24.85
N THR A 280 -6.56 9.10 -25.47
CA THR A 280 -7.68 8.40 -26.11
C THR A 280 -8.83 8.10 -25.16
N GLU A 281 -8.51 7.79 -23.90
CA GLU A 281 -9.52 7.53 -22.87
C GLU A 281 -10.07 8.82 -22.27
N VAL A 282 -9.22 9.85 -22.11
CA VAL A 282 -9.66 11.17 -21.64
C VAL A 282 -10.69 11.77 -22.56
N PHE A 283 -10.49 11.62 -23.89
CA PHE A 283 -11.35 12.21 -24.91
C PHE A 283 -12.27 11.20 -25.62
N ARG A 284 -12.52 10.05 -24.98
CA ARG A 284 -13.33 8.97 -25.59
C ARG A 284 -14.73 9.39 -26.00
N ASN A 285 -15.36 10.29 -25.26
CA ASN A 285 -16.72 10.76 -25.54
C ASN A 285 -16.77 11.96 -26.51
N LEU A 286 -15.65 12.57 -26.84
CA LEU A 286 -15.58 13.75 -27.68
C LEU A 286 -16.25 13.55 -29.06
N PRO A 287 -16.05 12.43 -29.79
CA PRO A 287 -16.70 12.19 -31.07
C PRO A 287 -18.24 12.15 -30.99
N LEU A 288 -18.77 11.56 -29.92
CA LEU A 288 -20.22 11.48 -29.68
C LEU A 288 -20.83 12.84 -29.42
N SER A 289 -20.14 13.65 -28.62
CA SER A 289 -20.58 15.01 -28.30
C SER A 289 -20.59 15.93 -29.52
N VAL A 290 -19.58 15.77 -30.38
CA VAL A 290 -19.49 16.52 -31.66
C VAL A 290 -20.60 16.14 -32.63
N THR A 291 -20.87 14.84 -32.78
CA THR A 291 -21.95 14.35 -33.65
C THR A 291 -23.33 14.80 -33.17
N ALA A 292 -23.56 14.80 -31.85
CA ALA A 292 -24.81 15.27 -31.28
C ALA A 292 -25.04 16.76 -31.56
N VAL A 293 -24.03 17.61 -31.37
CA VAL A 293 -24.12 19.05 -31.67
C VAL A 293 -24.33 19.31 -33.15
N SER A 294 -23.60 18.60 -34.02
CA SER A 294 -23.76 18.74 -35.48
C SER A 294 -25.15 18.32 -35.96
N TYR A 295 -25.69 17.24 -35.37
CA TYR A 295 -27.05 16.77 -35.71
C TYR A 295 -28.13 17.74 -35.25
N THR A 296 -28.04 18.30 -34.05
CA THR A 296 -29.00 19.28 -33.53
C THR A 296 -28.98 20.58 -34.35
N HIS A 297 -27.79 21.01 -34.79
CA HIS A 297 -27.63 22.20 -35.62
C HIS A 297 -28.22 21.99 -37.00
N LEU A 298 -28.04 20.83 -37.64
CA LEU A 298 -28.65 20.47 -38.92
C LEU A 298 -30.19 20.43 -38.84
N ARG A 299 -30.72 19.83 -37.77
CA ARG A 299 -32.18 19.73 -37.58
C ARG A 299 -32.87 21.06 -37.29
N ALA A 300 -32.19 21.99 -36.62
CA ALA A 300 -32.69 23.35 -36.38
C ALA A 300 -32.75 24.20 -37.67
N HIS A 301 -32.10 23.80 -38.75
CA HIS A 301 -32.15 24.47 -40.05
C HIS A 301 -33.19 23.86 -41.01
N GLU A 302 -33.77 22.69 -40.68
CA GLU A 302 -34.83 22.03 -41.48
C GLU A 302 -36.28 22.45 -41.02
N THR A 303 -36.37 23.11 -39.88
CA THR A 303 -37.64 23.72 -39.38
C THR A 303 -37.67 25.26 -39.60
#